data_d8559f1625c63fb46a04940518893c76
#
_entry.id   d8559f1625c63fb46a04940518893c76
#
_cell.length_a   1.000
_cell.length_b   1.000
_cell.length_c   1.000
_cell.angle_alpha   90.00
_cell.angle_beta   90.00
_cell.angle_gamma   90.00
#
_symmetry.space_group_name_H-M   'P 1'
#
loop_
_entity.id
_entity.type
_entity.pdbx_description
1 polymer ?
#
loop_
_entity_poly.entity_id
_entity_poly.type
_entity_poly.pdbx_seq_one_letter_code
_entity_poly.pdbx_strand_id
1 'polypeptide(L)'
;IIGFGARVYNSEDGAKYLNSPETKLFHKSFELYGLYECKKDISKEKSVIIVEGYTDVIGLYKSGLRNCVATLGTAFTKHHFNKIKRYTNKIIFCFDGDTAGKSAAWKAITNCLTELKDEIQLSLVFLPEGCDPDSYVKTDRENFDNLIDNSIPLSQYIIGYLKSNKDTKTVEGKTSFALEAKKV
;
A
#
# COMPACT_ATOMS: atom_id res chain seq x y z
N ILE A 1 -23.12 -3.51 8.29
CA ILE A 1 -22.73 -2.51 7.28
C ILE A 1 -22.56 -1.18 8.01
N ILE A 2 -21.40 -0.54 7.85
CA ILE A 2 -21.07 0.74 8.51
C ILE A 2 -20.82 1.87 7.49
N GLY A 3 -20.66 1.54 6.20
CA GLY A 3 -20.46 2.48 5.13
C GLY A 3 -20.61 1.82 3.77
N PHE A 4 -20.62 2.66 2.73
CA PHE A 4 -20.69 2.25 1.33
C PHE A 4 -19.58 2.92 0.56
N GLY A 5 -19.08 2.25 -0.48
CA GLY A 5 -18.18 2.81 -1.48
C GLY A 5 -18.81 2.69 -2.86
N ALA A 6 -18.58 3.68 -3.70
CA ALA A 6 -18.99 3.67 -5.09
C ALA A 6 -17.81 4.10 -5.98
N ARG A 7 -17.72 3.53 -7.18
CA ARG A 7 -16.80 3.96 -8.23
C ARG A 7 -17.61 4.49 -9.40
N VAL A 8 -17.24 5.65 -9.88
CA VAL A 8 -17.84 6.21 -11.11
C VAL A 8 -17.32 5.43 -12.31
N TYR A 9 -18.23 4.95 -13.16
CA TYR A 9 -17.89 4.07 -14.28
C TYR A 9 -17.59 4.85 -15.58
N ASN A 10 -18.27 5.98 -15.83
CA ASN A 10 -18.24 6.70 -17.11
C ASN A 10 -18.27 8.22 -16.96
N SER A 11 -17.60 8.86 -16.02
CA SER A 11 -17.58 10.32 -15.97
C SER A 11 -16.19 10.87 -16.29
N GLU A 12 -16.13 11.83 -17.18
CA GLU A 12 -14.95 12.65 -17.45
C GLU A 12 -14.70 13.66 -16.31
N ASP A 13 -15.74 13.96 -15.50
CA ASP A 13 -15.70 14.92 -14.41
C ASP A 13 -16.07 14.29 -13.07
N GLY A 14 -15.14 14.28 -12.11
CA GLY A 14 -15.43 13.93 -10.72
C GLY A 14 -14.44 12.96 -10.06
N ALA A 15 -14.61 12.75 -8.76
CA ALA A 15 -13.80 11.82 -8.00
C ALA A 15 -14.05 10.37 -8.44
N LYS A 16 -12.99 9.66 -8.84
CA LYS A 16 -13.02 8.24 -9.27
C LYS A 16 -13.72 7.34 -8.24
N TYR A 17 -13.60 7.65 -6.97
CA TYR A 17 -14.22 6.92 -5.86
C TYR A 17 -15.01 7.87 -4.96
N LEU A 18 -16.19 7.42 -4.53
CA LEU A 18 -17.03 8.08 -3.55
C LEU A 18 -17.26 7.12 -2.37
N ASN A 19 -16.91 7.56 -1.17
CA ASN A 19 -17.13 6.79 0.05
C ASN A 19 -18.16 7.52 0.94
N SER A 20 -18.86 6.76 1.76
CA SER A 20 -19.71 7.33 2.81
C SER A 20 -18.95 8.37 3.64
N PRO A 21 -19.63 9.41 4.13
CA PRO A 21 -19.02 10.38 5.04
C PRO A 21 -18.58 9.70 6.34
N GLU A 22 -17.71 10.37 7.09
CA GLU A 22 -17.33 9.94 8.45
C GLU A 22 -18.55 9.93 9.37
N THR A 23 -18.65 8.90 10.20
CA THR A 23 -19.70 8.76 11.23
C THR A 23 -19.09 8.27 12.53
N LYS A 24 -19.89 8.19 13.61
CA LYS A 24 -19.43 7.60 14.88
C LYS A 24 -18.99 6.12 14.78
N LEU A 25 -19.46 5.41 13.75
CA LEU A 25 -19.16 3.99 13.51
C LEU A 25 -18.23 3.75 12.34
N PHE A 26 -18.05 4.73 11.47
CA PHE A 26 -17.24 4.59 10.25
C PHE A 26 -16.21 5.71 10.17
N HIS A 27 -14.96 5.34 10.36
CA HIS A 27 -13.80 6.21 10.20
C HIS A 27 -12.85 5.62 9.17
N LYS A 28 -12.69 6.27 8.02
CA LYS A 28 -11.85 5.80 6.91
C LYS A 28 -10.40 5.55 7.34
N SER A 29 -9.91 6.37 8.28
CA SER A 29 -8.56 6.24 8.82
C SER A 29 -8.36 5.01 9.73
N PHE A 30 -9.45 4.32 10.09
CA PHE A 30 -9.42 3.12 10.93
C PHE A 30 -9.84 1.87 10.16
N GLU A 31 -10.61 2.00 9.07
CA GLU A 31 -11.21 0.86 8.39
C GLU A 31 -10.44 0.49 7.12
N LEU A 32 -10.33 -0.82 6.87
CA LEU A 32 -9.74 -1.40 5.66
C LEU A 32 -10.80 -2.21 4.94
N TYR A 33 -10.99 -1.91 3.66
CA TYR A 33 -11.87 -2.69 2.81
C TYR A 33 -11.32 -4.11 2.62
N GLY A 34 -12.19 -5.10 2.73
CA GLY A 34 -11.83 -6.51 2.53
C GLY A 34 -11.23 -7.20 3.77
N LEU A 35 -10.87 -6.47 4.84
CA LEU A 35 -10.20 -7.10 5.98
C LEU A 35 -11.05 -8.18 6.65
N TYR A 36 -12.35 -8.00 6.76
CA TYR A 36 -13.24 -9.00 7.38
C TYR A 36 -13.26 -10.30 6.57
N GLU A 37 -13.38 -10.18 5.26
CA GLU A 37 -13.43 -11.30 4.30
C GLU A 37 -12.07 -12.01 4.22
N CYS A 38 -11.00 -11.24 4.14
CA CYS A 38 -9.64 -11.73 3.84
C CYS A 38 -8.84 -12.17 5.08
N LYS A 39 -9.27 -11.85 6.31
CA LYS A 39 -8.46 -12.08 7.53
C LYS A 39 -8.00 -13.51 7.74
N LYS A 40 -8.79 -14.51 7.32
CA LYS A 40 -8.42 -15.93 7.42
C LYS A 40 -7.32 -16.28 6.42
N ASP A 41 -7.44 -15.77 5.19
CA ASP A 41 -6.45 -15.98 4.14
C ASP A 41 -5.16 -15.22 4.47
N ILE A 42 -5.22 -14.00 5.01
CA ILE A 42 -4.06 -13.25 5.51
C ILE A 42 -3.28 -14.06 6.55
N SER A 43 -3.98 -14.67 7.52
CA SER A 43 -3.33 -15.48 8.55
C SER A 43 -2.76 -16.79 8.00
N LYS A 44 -3.42 -17.40 7.03
CA LYS A 44 -2.96 -18.62 6.35
C LYS A 44 -1.72 -18.38 5.50
N GLU A 45 -1.75 -17.35 4.66
CA GLU A 45 -0.64 -16.95 3.78
C GLU A 45 0.48 -16.23 4.53
N LYS A 46 0.25 -15.89 5.81
CA LYS A 46 1.18 -15.14 6.67
C LYS A 46 1.68 -13.84 6.03
N SER A 47 0.86 -13.25 5.16
CA SER A 47 1.16 -11.99 4.45
C SER A 47 -0.13 -11.28 4.08
N VAL A 48 -0.03 -9.95 3.88
CA VAL A 48 -1.12 -9.11 3.38
C VAL A 48 -0.62 -8.23 2.26
N ILE A 49 -1.42 -8.10 1.20
CA ILE A 49 -1.21 -7.15 0.11
C ILE A 49 -2.14 -5.97 0.35
N ILE A 50 -1.57 -4.77 0.42
CA ILE A 50 -2.32 -3.53 0.62
C ILE A 50 -2.32 -2.75 -0.69
N VAL A 51 -3.51 -2.46 -1.21
CA VAL A 51 -3.74 -1.68 -2.43
C VAL A 51 -4.50 -0.39 -2.12
N GLU A 52 -4.65 0.49 -3.10
CA GLU A 52 -5.28 1.80 -2.90
C GLU A 52 -6.81 1.73 -2.98
N GLY A 53 -7.35 0.95 -3.92
CA GLY A 53 -8.77 0.89 -4.24
C GLY A 53 -9.45 -0.43 -3.90
N TYR A 54 -10.73 -0.35 -3.54
CA TYR A 54 -11.50 -1.55 -3.27
C TYR A 54 -11.82 -2.36 -4.54
N THR A 55 -11.80 -1.73 -5.72
CA THR A 55 -11.89 -2.46 -7.00
C THR A 55 -10.68 -3.35 -7.22
N ASP A 56 -9.49 -2.92 -6.77
CA ASP A 56 -8.26 -3.70 -6.86
C ASP A 56 -8.34 -4.92 -5.96
N VAL A 57 -8.86 -4.75 -4.72
CA VAL A 57 -9.14 -5.90 -3.83
C VAL A 57 -10.09 -6.90 -4.50
N ILE A 58 -11.17 -6.42 -5.13
CA ILE A 58 -12.12 -7.31 -5.81
C ILE A 58 -11.47 -8.05 -6.98
N GLY A 59 -10.64 -7.36 -7.77
CA GLY A 59 -9.90 -7.96 -8.88
C GLY A 59 -8.89 -9.01 -8.43
N LEU A 60 -8.07 -8.67 -7.46
CA LEU A 60 -7.10 -9.58 -6.85
C LEU A 60 -7.80 -10.82 -6.25
N TYR A 61 -8.88 -10.61 -5.50
CA TYR A 61 -9.65 -11.69 -4.89
C TYR A 61 -10.23 -12.65 -5.94
N LYS A 62 -10.79 -12.13 -7.05
CA LYS A 62 -11.28 -12.93 -8.18
C LYS A 62 -10.16 -13.70 -8.86
N SER A 63 -8.96 -13.17 -8.88
CA SER A 63 -7.77 -13.85 -9.42
C SER A 63 -7.12 -14.83 -8.44
N GLY A 64 -7.75 -15.08 -7.27
CA GLY A 64 -7.28 -16.05 -6.28
C GLY A 64 -6.34 -15.49 -5.21
N LEU A 65 -5.97 -14.20 -5.25
CA LEU A 65 -5.19 -13.50 -4.22
C LEU A 65 -6.14 -12.99 -3.14
N ARG A 66 -6.37 -13.81 -2.11
CA ARG A 66 -7.39 -13.56 -1.09
C ARG A 66 -6.88 -12.87 0.17
N ASN A 67 -5.58 -12.62 0.24
CA ASN A 67 -4.92 -11.93 1.35
C ASN A 67 -4.69 -10.44 1.07
N CYS A 68 -5.66 -9.76 0.48
CA CYS A 68 -5.56 -8.37 0.04
C CYS A 68 -6.59 -7.46 0.72
N VAL A 69 -6.21 -6.22 0.99
CA VAL A 69 -7.07 -5.19 1.59
C VAL A 69 -6.77 -3.83 0.95
N ALA A 70 -7.73 -2.89 1.05
CA ALA A 70 -7.50 -1.53 0.58
C ALA A 70 -7.83 -0.48 1.64
N THR A 71 -7.21 0.69 1.48
CA THR A 71 -7.63 1.91 2.17
C THR A 71 -8.91 2.47 1.50
N LEU A 72 -9.57 3.39 2.18
CA LEU A 72 -10.87 3.93 1.73
C LEU A 72 -10.73 5.38 1.22
N GLY A 73 -9.77 5.61 0.32
CA GLY A 73 -9.49 6.94 -0.22
C GLY A 73 -8.76 7.84 0.81
N THR A 74 -8.06 7.25 1.74
CA THR A 74 -7.18 7.92 2.71
C THR A 74 -5.78 7.29 2.66
N ALA A 75 -4.78 8.02 3.10
CA ALA A 75 -3.45 7.43 3.28
C ALA A 75 -3.51 6.28 4.30
N PHE A 76 -2.64 5.30 4.13
CA PHE A 76 -2.48 4.23 5.12
C PHE A 76 -2.01 4.80 6.46
N THR A 77 -2.69 4.44 7.55
CA THR A 77 -2.48 5.02 8.87
C THR A 77 -1.90 4.01 9.86
N LYS A 78 -1.40 4.51 11.01
CA LYS A 78 -1.02 3.66 12.14
C LYS A 78 -2.17 2.79 12.67
N HIS A 79 -3.41 3.23 12.52
CA HIS A 79 -4.57 2.44 12.94
C HIS A 79 -4.78 1.23 12.01
N HIS A 80 -4.64 1.43 10.69
CA HIS A 80 -4.63 0.34 9.72
C HIS A 80 -3.52 -0.66 10.02
N PHE A 81 -2.30 -0.16 10.24
CA PHE A 81 -1.16 -0.98 10.62
C PHE A 81 -1.42 -1.82 11.88
N ASN A 82 -1.96 -1.19 12.94
CA ASN A 82 -2.28 -1.86 14.19
C ASN A 82 -3.40 -2.92 14.07
N LYS A 83 -4.30 -2.78 13.09
CA LYS A 83 -5.28 -3.82 12.76
C LYS A 83 -4.62 -5.01 12.07
N ILE A 84 -3.77 -4.75 11.07
CA ILE A 84 -3.15 -5.80 10.23
C ILE A 84 -2.16 -6.66 11.02
N LYS A 85 -1.33 -6.06 11.87
CA LYS A 85 -0.32 -6.80 12.65
C LYS A 85 -0.89 -7.87 13.58
N ARG A 86 -2.21 -7.89 13.80
CA ARG A 86 -2.89 -8.96 14.53
C ARG A 86 -3.02 -10.26 13.73
N TYR A 87 -2.83 -10.20 12.42
CA TYR A 87 -3.03 -11.32 11.51
C TYR A 87 -1.74 -11.76 10.84
N THR A 88 -0.81 -10.83 10.61
CA THR A 88 0.47 -11.12 9.95
C THR A 88 1.53 -10.08 10.28
N ASN A 89 2.80 -10.51 10.21
CA ASN A 89 3.97 -9.64 10.30
C ASN A 89 4.55 -9.26 8.93
N LYS A 90 4.07 -9.87 7.82
CA LYS A 90 4.53 -9.56 6.47
C LYS A 90 3.49 -8.68 5.76
N ILE A 91 3.86 -7.45 5.46
CA ILE A 91 3.01 -6.42 4.83
C ILE A 91 3.64 -6.01 3.52
N ILE A 92 2.89 -6.14 2.43
CA ILE A 92 3.33 -5.79 1.08
C ILE A 92 2.41 -4.67 0.58
N PHE A 93 2.96 -3.49 0.37
CA PHE A 93 2.22 -2.41 -0.30
C PHE A 93 2.36 -2.57 -1.81
N CYS A 94 1.25 -2.55 -2.53
CA CYS A 94 1.21 -2.57 -3.98
C CYS A 94 0.60 -1.25 -4.48
N PHE A 95 1.42 -0.43 -5.11
CA PHE A 95 1.08 0.89 -5.61
C PHE A 95 1.08 0.93 -7.13
N ASP A 96 0.29 1.83 -7.69
CA ASP A 96 0.36 2.18 -9.10
C ASP A 96 1.77 2.72 -9.43
N GLY A 97 2.25 2.49 -10.64
CA GLY A 97 3.61 2.87 -11.06
C GLY A 97 3.81 4.36 -11.32
N ASP A 98 2.81 5.18 -11.10
CA ASP A 98 2.81 6.61 -11.38
C ASP A 98 3.40 7.46 -10.22
N THR A 99 3.43 8.78 -10.43
CA THR A 99 3.94 9.73 -9.43
C THR A 99 3.05 9.79 -8.19
N ALA A 100 1.75 9.58 -8.35
CA ALA A 100 0.81 9.59 -7.23
C ALA A 100 1.03 8.36 -6.33
N GLY A 101 1.19 7.17 -6.91
CA GLY A 101 1.52 5.94 -6.19
C GLY A 101 2.86 6.04 -5.43
N LYS A 102 3.89 6.65 -6.02
CA LYS A 102 5.17 6.91 -5.32
C LYS A 102 5.00 7.85 -4.13
N SER A 103 4.18 8.89 -4.26
CA SER A 103 3.85 9.81 -3.17
C SER A 103 3.03 9.12 -2.08
N ALA A 104 2.06 8.28 -2.46
CA ALA A 104 1.26 7.49 -1.53
C ALA A 104 2.13 6.51 -0.75
N ALA A 105 3.09 5.85 -1.42
CA ALA A 105 4.05 4.95 -0.81
C ALA A 105 4.86 5.64 0.30
N TRP A 106 5.42 6.82 0.01
CA TRP A 106 6.20 7.56 1.00
C TRP A 106 5.35 7.94 2.23
N LYS A 107 4.11 8.42 2.00
CA LYS A 107 3.18 8.75 3.09
C LYS A 107 2.80 7.53 3.92
N ALA A 108 2.52 6.40 3.27
CA ALA A 108 2.19 5.15 3.97
C ALA A 108 3.33 4.69 4.86
N ILE A 109 4.57 4.72 4.34
CA ILE A 109 5.78 4.34 5.09
C ILE A 109 5.97 5.26 6.29
N THR A 110 6.00 6.57 6.09
CA THR A 110 6.25 7.52 7.17
C THR A 110 5.23 7.41 8.31
N ASN A 111 3.98 7.08 7.99
CA ASN A 111 2.94 6.82 8.99
C ASN A 111 3.15 5.53 9.78
N CYS A 112 3.92 4.58 9.24
CA CYS A 112 4.16 3.26 9.88
C CYS A 112 5.48 3.19 10.63
N LEU A 113 6.47 4.03 10.29
CA LEU A 113 7.84 3.92 10.82
C LEU A 113 7.91 3.87 12.35
N THR A 114 7.11 4.71 13.03
CA THR A 114 7.06 4.76 14.50
C THR A 114 6.43 3.52 15.13
N GLU A 115 5.69 2.75 14.36
CA GLU A 115 4.98 1.54 14.81
C GLU A 115 5.75 0.25 14.46
N LEU A 116 6.82 0.36 13.67
CA LEU A 116 7.61 -0.80 13.26
C LEU A 116 8.37 -1.39 14.46
N LYS A 117 8.37 -2.70 14.52
CA LYS A 117 9.16 -3.52 15.44
C LYS A 117 9.98 -4.51 14.63
N ASP A 118 11.01 -5.07 15.21
CA ASP A 118 11.98 -5.96 14.54
C ASP A 118 11.34 -7.16 13.82
N GLU A 119 10.17 -7.60 14.28
CA GLU A 119 9.45 -8.73 13.68
C GLU A 119 8.65 -8.39 12.41
N ILE A 120 8.45 -7.10 12.11
CA ILE A 120 7.60 -6.66 10.99
C ILE A 120 8.43 -6.60 9.71
N GLN A 121 8.00 -7.32 8.71
CA GLN A 121 8.53 -7.29 7.35
C GLN A 121 7.62 -6.43 6.47
N LEU A 122 8.11 -5.27 6.08
CA LEU A 122 7.41 -4.35 5.19
C LEU A 122 8.16 -4.26 3.88
N SER A 123 7.44 -4.43 2.78
CA SER A 123 7.99 -4.31 1.43
C SER A 123 7.00 -3.60 0.50
N LEU A 124 7.49 -3.19 -0.66
CA LEU A 124 6.75 -2.42 -1.64
C LEU A 124 6.87 -3.04 -3.02
N VAL A 125 5.78 -2.94 -3.76
CA VAL A 125 5.68 -3.23 -5.18
C VAL A 125 5.17 -1.98 -5.88
N PHE A 126 5.80 -1.62 -6.99
CA PHE A 126 5.31 -0.61 -7.92
C PHE A 126 4.99 -1.30 -9.23
N LEU A 127 3.75 -1.17 -9.68
CA LEU A 127 3.32 -1.69 -10.96
C LEU A 127 3.93 -0.89 -12.12
N PRO A 128 3.96 -1.43 -13.34
CA PRO A 128 4.30 -0.65 -14.52
C PRO A 128 3.40 0.58 -14.67
N GLU A 129 3.94 1.64 -15.29
CA GLU A 129 3.20 2.88 -15.51
C GLU A 129 1.90 2.64 -16.27
N GLY A 130 0.81 3.24 -15.80
CA GLY A 130 -0.53 3.10 -16.38
C GLY A 130 -1.28 1.82 -15.97
N CYS A 131 -0.69 0.96 -15.12
CA CYS A 131 -1.33 -0.25 -14.62
C CYS A 131 -1.82 -0.06 -13.19
N ASP A 132 -3.02 -0.57 -12.90
CA ASP A 132 -3.55 -0.80 -11.56
C ASP A 132 -3.56 -2.31 -11.23
N PRO A 133 -3.66 -2.69 -9.95
CA PRO A 133 -3.60 -4.10 -9.53
C PRO A 133 -4.67 -4.98 -10.18
N ASP A 134 -5.90 -4.47 -10.36
CA ASP A 134 -7.01 -5.21 -10.99
C ASP A 134 -6.73 -5.52 -12.45
N SER A 135 -6.29 -4.54 -13.22
CA SER A 135 -5.99 -4.70 -14.65
C SER A 135 -4.74 -5.55 -14.86
N TYR A 136 -3.69 -5.32 -14.08
CA TYR A 136 -2.41 -6.00 -14.26
C TYR A 136 -2.49 -7.50 -13.92
N VAL A 137 -3.14 -7.88 -12.82
CA VAL A 137 -3.30 -9.29 -12.45
C VAL A 137 -4.11 -10.10 -13.47
N LYS A 138 -5.02 -9.46 -14.20
CA LYS A 138 -5.80 -10.09 -15.28
C LYS A 138 -5.00 -10.28 -16.55
N THR A 139 -4.09 -9.37 -16.83
CA THR A 139 -3.29 -9.35 -18.06
C THR A 139 -2.08 -10.25 -17.95
N ASP A 140 -1.39 -10.23 -16.80
CA ASP A 140 -0.14 -10.95 -16.58
C ASP A 140 -0.02 -11.39 -15.11
N ARG A 141 -0.70 -12.47 -14.79
CA ARG A 141 -0.72 -13.04 -13.43
C ARG A 141 0.65 -13.49 -12.97
N GLU A 142 1.42 -14.13 -13.84
CA GLU A 142 2.74 -14.66 -13.49
C GLU A 142 3.70 -13.53 -13.10
N ASN A 143 3.73 -12.45 -13.88
CA ASN A 143 4.53 -11.29 -13.54
C ASN A 143 4.03 -10.55 -12.29
N PHE A 144 2.72 -10.53 -12.04
CA PHE A 144 2.19 -9.97 -10.79
C PHE A 144 2.71 -10.76 -9.58
N ASP A 145 2.63 -12.09 -9.63
CA ASP A 145 3.15 -12.95 -8.56
C ASP A 145 4.67 -12.77 -8.39
N ASN A 146 5.42 -12.67 -9.47
CA ASN A 146 6.86 -12.38 -9.45
C ASN A 146 7.17 -11.02 -8.80
N LEU A 147 6.37 -9.98 -9.05
CA LEU A 147 6.53 -8.67 -8.41
C LEU A 147 6.27 -8.74 -6.90
N ILE A 148 5.27 -9.49 -6.47
CA ILE A 148 4.96 -9.69 -5.04
C ILE A 148 6.11 -10.44 -4.35
N ASP A 149 6.63 -11.50 -4.97
CA ASP A 149 7.71 -12.31 -4.41
C ASP A 149 9.04 -11.54 -4.33
N ASN A 150 9.31 -10.67 -5.31
CA ASN A 150 10.49 -9.82 -5.38
C ASN A 150 10.23 -8.39 -4.89
N SER A 151 9.23 -8.20 -4.01
CA SER A 151 8.89 -6.90 -3.46
C SER A 151 10.09 -6.21 -2.78
N ILE A 152 10.22 -4.91 -2.98
CA ILE A 152 11.35 -4.11 -2.50
C ILE A 152 11.27 -3.98 -0.97
N PRO A 153 12.26 -4.46 -0.19
CA PRO A 153 12.27 -4.27 1.25
C PRO A 153 12.25 -2.80 1.65
N LEU A 154 11.59 -2.47 2.75
CA LEU A 154 11.44 -1.10 3.24
C LEU A 154 12.79 -0.35 3.33
N SER A 155 13.81 -0.98 3.90
CA SER A 155 15.14 -0.37 4.04
C SER A 155 15.76 -0.01 2.69
N GLN A 156 15.63 -0.89 1.70
CA GLN A 156 16.13 -0.65 0.35
C GLN A 156 15.35 0.50 -0.32
N TYR A 157 14.04 0.55 -0.15
CA TYR A 157 13.21 1.64 -0.68
C TYR A 157 13.57 2.99 -0.07
N ILE A 158 13.68 3.09 1.27
CA ILE A 158 14.05 4.33 1.96
C ILE A 158 15.43 4.82 1.49
N ILE A 159 16.42 3.93 1.44
CA ILE A 159 17.77 4.28 0.97
C ILE A 159 17.73 4.76 -0.48
N GLY A 160 16.99 4.06 -1.36
CA GLY A 160 16.81 4.45 -2.76
C GLY A 160 16.15 5.82 -2.90
N TYR A 161 15.08 6.06 -2.17
CA TYR A 161 14.35 7.34 -2.17
C TYR A 161 15.22 8.50 -1.69
N LEU A 162 15.93 8.34 -0.59
CA LEU A 162 16.82 9.38 -0.07
C LEU A 162 18.00 9.66 -1.02
N LYS A 163 18.52 8.63 -1.69
CA LYS A 163 19.61 8.77 -2.67
C LYS A 163 19.15 9.48 -3.95
N SER A 164 17.94 9.21 -4.44
CA SER A 164 17.43 9.81 -5.69
C SER A 164 17.29 11.33 -5.60
N ASN A 165 17.16 11.88 -4.40
CA ASN A 165 16.99 13.29 -4.13
C ASN A 165 18.32 14.01 -3.75
N LYS A 166 19.46 13.32 -3.78
CA LYS A 166 20.77 13.85 -3.34
C LYS A 166 21.89 13.39 -4.25
N ASP A 167 22.83 14.28 -4.53
CA ASP A 167 24.07 13.89 -5.19
C ASP A 167 25.03 13.26 -4.16
N THR A 168 24.89 11.96 -3.94
CA THR A 168 25.74 11.23 -2.99
C THR A 168 27.19 11.03 -3.45
N LYS A 169 27.58 11.60 -4.60
CA LYS A 169 28.99 11.60 -5.05
C LYS A 169 29.79 12.71 -4.37
N THR A 170 29.16 13.81 -3.95
CA THR A 170 29.79 14.92 -3.26
C THR A 170 29.81 14.75 -1.75
N VAL A 171 30.70 15.45 -1.04
CA VAL A 171 30.76 15.44 0.43
C VAL A 171 29.49 16.07 1.02
N GLU A 172 29.03 17.18 0.46
CA GLU A 172 27.81 17.89 0.85
C GLU A 172 26.58 17.02 0.67
N GLY A 173 26.49 16.33 -0.47
CA GLY A 173 25.39 15.40 -0.75
C GLY A 173 25.38 14.20 0.19
N LYS A 174 26.52 13.61 0.54
CA LYS A 174 26.63 12.56 1.56
C LYS A 174 26.21 13.05 2.94
N THR A 175 26.63 14.26 3.32
CA THR A 175 26.24 14.87 4.60
C THR A 175 24.73 15.12 4.65
N SER A 176 24.16 15.69 3.59
CA SER A 176 22.72 15.92 3.47
C SER A 176 21.93 14.63 3.52
N PHE A 177 22.38 13.56 2.83
CA PHE A 177 21.79 12.23 2.90
C PHE A 177 21.79 11.67 4.33
N ALA A 178 22.95 11.75 5.02
CA ALA A 178 23.08 11.25 6.39
C ALA A 178 22.16 12.00 7.39
N LEU A 179 22.02 13.31 7.22
CA LEU A 179 21.15 14.13 8.05
C LEU A 179 19.65 13.80 7.83
N GLU A 180 19.24 13.55 6.59
CA GLU A 180 17.85 13.13 6.32
C GLU A 180 17.59 11.69 6.79
N ALA A 181 18.51 10.78 6.56
CA ALA A 181 18.40 9.40 7.02
C ALA A 181 18.23 9.27 8.56
N LYS A 182 18.75 10.23 9.32
CA LYS A 182 18.57 10.29 10.79
C LYS A 182 17.18 10.76 11.22
N LYS A 183 16.39 11.40 10.32
CA LYS A 183 15.05 11.91 10.60
C LYS A 183 13.96 10.90 10.31
N VAL A 184 14.28 9.88 9.54
CA VAL A 184 13.43 8.75 9.15
C VAL A 184 13.68 7.57 10.09
#